data_59866cc488de647d92668af2eb5567cd
#
_entry.id   59866cc488de647d92668af2eb5567cd
#
_cell.length_a   1.000
_cell.length_b   1.000
_cell.length_c   1.000
_cell.angle_alpha   90.00
_cell.angle_beta   90.00
_cell.angle_gamma   90.00
#
_symmetry.space_group_name_H-M   'P 1'
#
loop_
_entity.id
_entity.type
_entity.pdbx_description
1 polymer ?
#
loop_
_entity_poly.entity_id
_entity_poly.type
_entity_poly.pdbx_seq_one_letter_code
_entity_poly.pdbx_strand_id
1 'polypeptide(L)'
;MSEPVLSRFLRLIAFDTQSSETSGLHPSTPGQKVLADALAAEFRAMGVSCRVTEQACLYAEIPATEGLENLPALGLIAHLDTSDAVSGKDVRASVVTWEGGDIPLGKSGLTVRPPDRMKGMRIVVTDGTTLLGADDKAGIAEICTFCERILEEKRPHGPLKIAFTPDEEIGEGTLFFDYAGFGAKFAYTLDGGAIGGIEYENFHAARAKVCVSGLSAHPGGAKGRMFNAQTAAMEFHSLLPPAEVPEHTSGREGFYHLCAMKGDVSYAELDYLLRTFDSDDMENRKNLLLSAASFLNKKYKREAFRVEIADQYRNMREFIEKVPFLTEYAFEAMKRAGVTPFTSLIRGGTDGAKLSRNGLPCPNLCTGGYGAHSRTEFACVEEMESCVQILLNLADVFREHAVRA
;
A
#
# COMPACT_ATOMS: atom_id res chain seq x y z
N MET A 1 -32.85 0.84 -0.18
CA MET A 1 -31.95 -0.29 0.21
C MET A 1 -30.59 0.05 -0.34
N SER A 2 -29.57 0.02 0.51
CA SER A 2 -28.18 0.31 0.12
C SER A 2 -27.70 -0.63 -0.99
N GLU A 3 -26.86 -0.15 -1.87
CA GLU A 3 -26.23 -0.99 -2.90
C GLU A 3 -25.35 -2.04 -2.20
N PRO A 4 -25.49 -3.35 -2.52
CA PRO A 4 -24.60 -4.37 -1.97
C PRO A 4 -23.13 -4.08 -2.32
N VAL A 5 -22.22 -4.30 -1.39
CA VAL A 5 -20.78 -4.05 -1.59
C VAL A 5 -20.25 -4.77 -2.84
N LEU A 6 -20.71 -5.98 -3.12
CA LEU A 6 -20.36 -6.73 -4.33
C LEU A 6 -20.71 -5.96 -5.62
N SER A 7 -21.95 -5.43 -5.71
CA SER A 7 -22.40 -4.71 -6.91
C SER A 7 -21.54 -3.46 -7.14
N ARG A 8 -21.25 -2.74 -6.07
CA ARG A 8 -20.38 -1.56 -6.09
C ARG A 8 -18.97 -1.94 -6.52
N PHE A 9 -18.38 -2.96 -5.91
CA PHE A 9 -17.06 -3.47 -6.24
C PHE A 9 -16.95 -3.86 -7.72
N LEU A 10 -17.88 -4.66 -8.24
CA LEU A 10 -17.89 -5.07 -9.66
C LEU A 10 -18.00 -3.87 -10.62
N ARG A 11 -18.67 -2.79 -10.23
CA ARG A 11 -18.74 -1.55 -11.01
C ARG A 11 -17.39 -0.79 -10.96
N LEU A 12 -16.72 -0.78 -9.80
CA LEU A 12 -15.47 -0.05 -9.62
C LEU A 12 -14.30 -0.69 -10.37
N ILE A 13 -14.21 -2.03 -10.37
CA ILE A 13 -13.13 -2.74 -11.08
C ILE A 13 -13.19 -2.57 -12.61
N ALA A 14 -14.30 -2.08 -13.16
CA ALA A 14 -14.41 -1.77 -14.59
C ALA A 14 -13.64 -0.50 -15.01
N PHE A 15 -13.24 0.34 -14.05
CA PHE A 15 -12.41 1.51 -14.34
C PHE A 15 -10.93 1.08 -14.49
N ASP A 16 -10.32 1.47 -15.59
CA ASP A 16 -8.88 1.33 -15.79
C ASP A 16 -8.17 2.49 -15.09
N THR A 17 -7.54 2.20 -13.95
CA THR A 17 -6.90 3.20 -13.09
C THR A 17 -5.44 2.86 -12.80
N GLN A 18 -4.81 2.03 -13.64
CA GLN A 18 -3.40 1.65 -13.48
C GLN A 18 -2.51 2.90 -13.36
N SER A 19 -1.67 2.96 -12.33
CA SER A 19 -0.67 4.04 -12.15
C SER A 19 0.54 3.86 -13.08
N SER A 20 1.41 4.87 -13.14
CA SER A 20 2.58 4.87 -14.02
C SER A 20 3.76 5.62 -13.41
N GLU A 21 4.82 4.91 -13.02
CA GLU A 21 6.06 5.50 -12.51
C GLU A 21 6.77 6.44 -13.50
N THR A 22 6.48 6.33 -14.80
CA THR A 22 7.22 7.03 -15.85
C THR A 22 6.50 8.23 -16.45
N SER A 23 5.24 8.49 -16.06
CA SER A 23 4.42 9.56 -16.65
C SER A 23 4.92 10.97 -16.28
N GLY A 24 5.42 11.13 -15.05
CA GLY A 24 5.77 12.43 -14.48
C GLY A 24 4.58 13.38 -14.28
N LEU A 25 3.36 12.86 -14.31
CA LEU A 25 2.11 13.58 -14.12
C LEU A 25 1.45 13.19 -12.79
N HIS A 26 0.51 14.00 -12.29
CA HIS A 26 -0.32 13.72 -11.12
C HIS A 26 -1.79 14.14 -11.37
N PRO A 27 -2.76 13.17 -11.38
CA PRO A 27 -2.49 11.74 -11.24
C PRO A 27 -1.65 11.19 -12.39
N SER A 28 -0.92 10.11 -12.14
CA SER A 28 -0.01 9.52 -13.11
C SER A 28 -0.72 9.01 -14.37
N THR A 29 -2.02 8.71 -14.25
CA THR A 29 -2.88 8.32 -15.37
C THR A 29 -4.26 8.97 -15.27
N PRO A 30 -4.91 9.30 -16.40
CA PRO A 30 -6.21 9.98 -16.40
C PRO A 30 -7.37 9.13 -15.87
N GLY A 31 -7.25 7.80 -15.88
CA GLY A 31 -8.30 6.88 -15.38
C GLY A 31 -8.63 7.09 -13.91
N GLN A 32 -7.65 7.44 -13.10
CA GLN A 32 -7.82 7.74 -11.68
C GLN A 32 -8.74 8.96 -11.47
N LYS A 33 -8.57 10.01 -12.29
CA LYS A 33 -9.44 11.19 -12.22
C LYS A 33 -10.88 10.86 -12.64
N VAL A 34 -11.04 10.00 -13.64
CA VAL A 34 -12.37 9.53 -14.08
C VAL A 34 -13.07 8.77 -12.96
N LEU A 35 -12.35 7.89 -12.23
CA LEU A 35 -12.90 7.19 -11.08
C LEU A 35 -13.24 8.16 -9.93
N ALA A 36 -12.35 9.10 -9.61
CA ALA A 36 -12.60 10.10 -8.57
C ALA A 36 -13.86 10.93 -8.85
N ASP A 37 -14.05 11.37 -10.11
CA ASP A 37 -15.22 12.14 -10.50
C ASP A 37 -16.52 11.30 -10.45
N ALA A 38 -16.46 10.01 -10.80
CA ALA A 38 -17.58 9.08 -10.67
C ALA A 38 -17.98 8.87 -9.21
N LEU A 39 -16.99 8.66 -8.31
CA LEU A 39 -17.22 8.56 -6.87
C LEU A 39 -17.76 9.85 -6.27
N ALA A 40 -17.28 11.00 -6.72
CA ALA A 40 -17.85 12.29 -6.30
C ALA A 40 -19.31 12.46 -6.71
N ALA A 41 -19.68 11.98 -7.89
CA ALA A 41 -21.09 11.97 -8.31
C ALA A 41 -21.94 11.05 -7.42
N GLU A 42 -21.41 9.88 -7.04
CA GLU A 42 -22.07 8.96 -6.10
C GLU A 42 -22.26 9.58 -4.71
N PHE A 43 -21.24 10.21 -4.12
CA PHE A 43 -21.37 10.91 -2.84
C PHE A 43 -22.41 12.04 -2.90
N ARG A 44 -22.43 12.84 -3.97
CA ARG A 44 -23.45 13.89 -4.16
C ARG A 44 -24.86 13.31 -4.26
N ALA A 45 -25.02 12.15 -4.89
CA ALA A 45 -26.31 11.46 -4.96
C ALA A 45 -26.80 10.97 -3.59
N MET A 46 -25.86 10.62 -2.67
CA MET A 46 -26.15 10.34 -1.27
C MET A 46 -26.41 11.60 -0.43
N GLY A 47 -26.29 12.80 -1.00
CA GLY A 47 -26.40 14.08 -0.27
C GLY A 47 -25.13 14.45 0.52
N VAL A 48 -24.01 13.79 0.24
CA VAL A 48 -22.72 14.01 0.93
C VAL A 48 -21.92 15.10 0.21
N SER A 49 -21.42 16.07 0.97
CA SER A 49 -20.53 17.11 0.44
C SER A 49 -19.17 16.50 0.08
N CYS A 50 -18.71 16.79 -1.13
CA CYS A 50 -17.41 16.28 -1.59
C CYS A 50 -16.75 17.23 -2.60
N ARG A 51 -15.42 17.13 -2.67
CA ARG A 51 -14.59 17.82 -3.67
C ARG A 51 -13.54 16.86 -4.25
N VAL A 52 -13.16 17.11 -5.49
CA VAL A 52 -12.04 16.42 -6.16
C VAL A 52 -11.01 17.47 -6.57
N THR A 53 -9.75 17.23 -6.26
CA THR A 53 -8.65 18.12 -6.65
C THR A 53 -8.23 17.89 -8.11
N GLU A 54 -7.37 18.75 -8.63
CA GLU A 54 -6.76 18.58 -9.95
C GLU A 54 -5.92 17.30 -10.02
N GLN A 55 -5.29 16.93 -8.90
CA GLN A 55 -4.48 15.71 -8.76
C GLN A 55 -5.32 14.47 -8.44
N ALA A 56 -6.65 14.54 -8.61
CA ALA A 56 -7.61 13.46 -8.38
C ALA A 56 -7.79 13.01 -6.91
N CYS A 57 -7.23 13.69 -5.91
CA CYS A 57 -7.63 13.40 -4.53
C CYS A 57 -9.11 13.77 -4.32
N LEU A 58 -9.91 12.79 -3.90
CA LEU A 58 -11.30 13.02 -3.51
C LEU A 58 -11.38 13.19 -2.00
N TYR A 59 -12.13 14.18 -1.54
CA TYR A 59 -12.47 14.36 -0.12
C TYR A 59 -13.98 14.47 0.02
N ALA A 60 -14.55 13.74 0.98
CA ALA A 60 -15.96 13.81 1.32
C ALA A 60 -16.15 13.90 2.84
N GLU A 61 -17.25 14.51 3.26
CA GLU A 61 -17.55 14.72 4.67
C GLU A 61 -19.02 14.41 4.96
N ILE A 62 -19.24 13.60 6.00
CA ILE A 62 -20.54 13.38 6.61
C ILE A 62 -20.54 14.10 7.96
N PRO A 63 -21.35 15.16 8.15
CA PRO A 63 -21.43 15.87 9.42
C PRO A 63 -21.87 14.95 10.55
N ALA A 64 -21.44 15.25 11.77
CA ALA A 64 -21.88 14.51 12.96
C ALA A 64 -23.39 14.54 13.12
N THR A 65 -23.93 13.50 13.75
CA THR A 65 -25.30 13.54 14.28
C THR A 65 -25.44 14.68 15.30
N GLU A 66 -26.59 15.35 15.33
CA GLU A 66 -26.87 16.45 16.25
C GLU A 66 -26.50 16.09 17.70
N GLY A 67 -25.73 16.97 18.33
CA GLY A 67 -25.19 16.79 19.68
C GLY A 67 -23.89 15.97 19.77
N LEU A 68 -23.36 15.49 18.65
CA LEU A 68 -22.08 14.70 18.58
C LEU A 68 -20.97 15.44 17.80
N GLU A 69 -21.12 16.74 17.53
CA GLU A 69 -20.21 17.55 16.72
C GLU A 69 -18.81 17.70 17.34
N ASN A 70 -18.75 17.60 18.68
CA ASN A 70 -17.50 17.73 19.42
C ASN A 70 -16.69 16.41 19.48
N LEU A 71 -17.24 15.31 18.97
CA LEU A 71 -16.50 14.04 18.89
C LEU A 71 -15.34 14.14 17.91
N PRO A 72 -14.24 13.43 18.15
CA PRO A 72 -13.15 13.35 17.20
C PRO A 72 -13.64 12.82 15.83
N ALA A 73 -13.20 13.45 14.75
CA ALA A 73 -13.52 12.97 13.42
C ALA A 73 -12.84 11.63 13.12
N LEU A 74 -13.61 10.66 12.62
CA LEU A 74 -13.09 9.39 12.09
C LEU A 74 -12.73 9.56 10.62
N GLY A 75 -11.44 9.42 10.29
CA GLY A 75 -10.95 9.42 8.93
C GLY A 75 -10.94 8.01 8.32
N LEU A 76 -11.41 7.85 7.07
CA LEU A 76 -11.34 6.62 6.28
C LEU A 76 -10.74 6.95 4.93
N ILE A 77 -9.75 6.16 4.51
CA ILE A 77 -8.96 6.43 3.30
C ILE A 77 -8.80 5.13 2.50
N ALA A 78 -8.80 5.23 1.17
CA ALA A 78 -8.48 4.15 0.23
C ALA A 78 -7.80 4.75 -1.00
N HIS A 79 -7.12 3.94 -1.82
CA HIS A 79 -6.50 4.49 -3.03
C HIS A 79 -7.26 4.14 -4.32
N LEU A 80 -7.13 5.03 -5.32
CA LEU A 80 -7.88 4.96 -6.58
C LEU A 80 -7.19 4.08 -7.63
N ASP A 81 -5.87 4.09 -7.61
CA ASP A 81 -5.06 3.43 -8.62
C ASP A 81 -4.96 1.92 -8.41
N THR A 82 -4.45 1.25 -9.40
CA THR A 82 -4.04 -0.15 -9.35
C THR A 82 -2.60 -0.26 -9.81
N SER A 83 -1.91 -1.27 -9.32
CA SER A 83 -0.51 -1.56 -9.63
C SER A 83 -0.25 -1.68 -11.14
N ASP A 84 0.93 -1.25 -11.58
CA ASP A 84 1.42 -1.41 -12.95
C ASP A 84 2.06 -2.79 -13.21
N ALA A 85 2.20 -3.63 -12.19
CA ALA A 85 2.77 -4.97 -12.30
C ALA A 85 2.00 -5.88 -13.28
N VAL A 86 0.67 -5.71 -13.35
CA VAL A 86 -0.22 -6.43 -14.26
C VAL A 86 -1.33 -5.48 -14.73
N SER A 87 -1.73 -5.60 -16.01
CA SER A 87 -2.81 -4.76 -16.54
C SER A 87 -4.11 -4.90 -15.75
N GLY A 88 -4.72 -3.76 -15.41
CA GLY A 88 -6.06 -3.64 -14.82
C GLY A 88 -7.13 -3.24 -15.85
N LYS A 89 -6.82 -3.32 -17.16
CA LYS A 89 -7.73 -2.91 -18.22
C LYS A 89 -8.63 -4.04 -18.67
N ASP A 90 -9.92 -3.73 -18.90
CA ASP A 90 -10.92 -4.67 -19.40
C ASP A 90 -11.07 -5.91 -18.49
N VAL A 91 -11.09 -5.71 -17.17
CA VAL A 91 -11.22 -6.76 -16.16
C VAL A 91 -12.48 -7.58 -16.39
N ARG A 92 -12.32 -8.90 -16.53
CA ARG A 92 -13.41 -9.87 -16.68
C ARG A 92 -13.58 -10.67 -15.42
N ALA A 93 -14.37 -10.12 -14.50
CA ALA A 93 -14.63 -10.76 -13.22
C ALA A 93 -15.75 -11.79 -13.29
N SER A 94 -15.64 -12.81 -12.48
CA SER A 94 -16.70 -13.79 -12.20
C SER A 94 -16.81 -14.06 -10.70
N VAL A 95 -18.02 -14.37 -10.24
CA VAL A 95 -18.30 -14.71 -8.84
C VAL A 95 -18.55 -16.20 -8.76
N VAL A 96 -17.78 -16.90 -7.93
CA VAL A 96 -17.84 -18.36 -7.77
C VAL A 96 -18.12 -18.68 -6.29
N THR A 97 -19.15 -19.48 -6.00
CA THR A 97 -19.28 -20.10 -4.68
C THR A 97 -18.23 -21.20 -4.58
N TRP A 98 -17.29 -21.04 -3.65
CA TRP A 98 -16.15 -21.94 -3.56
C TRP A 98 -16.43 -23.12 -2.62
N GLU A 99 -16.39 -24.34 -3.17
CA GLU A 99 -16.64 -25.58 -2.41
C GLU A 99 -15.33 -26.34 -2.09
N GLY A 100 -14.17 -25.75 -2.40
CA GLY A 100 -12.86 -26.35 -2.22
C GLY A 100 -12.14 -26.63 -3.52
N GLY A 101 -10.83 -26.88 -3.44
CA GLY A 101 -9.97 -27.10 -4.61
C GLY A 101 -9.53 -25.81 -5.31
N ASP A 102 -8.98 -25.96 -6.50
CA ASP A 102 -8.48 -24.83 -7.29
C ASP A 102 -9.58 -24.24 -8.18
N ILE A 103 -9.69 -22.91 -8.22
CA ILE A 103 -10.57 -22.18 -9.14
C ILE A 103 -9.77 -21.89 -10.40
N PRO A 104 -10.11 -22.46 -11.57
CA PRO A 104 -9.42 -22.16 -12.81
C PRO A 104 -9.77 -20.75 -13.31
N LEU A 105 -8.78 -19.98 -13.74
CA LEU A 105 -8.94 -18.63 -14.27
C LEU A 105 -9.08 -18.65 -15.80
N GLY A 106 -10.30 -18.82 -16.28
CA GLY A 106 -10.59 -18.85 -17.71
C GLY A 106 -9.75 -19.90 -18.46
N LYS A 107 -9.03 -19.45 -19.52
CA LYS A 107 -8.12 -20.28 -20.32
C LYS A 107 -6.64 -19.93 -20.09
N SER A 108 -6.33 -19.17 -19.06
CA SER A 108 -4.97 -18.69 -18.78
C SER A 108 -4.00 -19.80 -18.32
N GLY A 109 -4.53 -20.93 -17.84
CA GLY A 109 -3.77 -21.98 -17.17
C GLY A 109 -3.42 -21.66 -15.71
N LEU A 110 -3.83 -20.49 -15.20
CA LEU A 110 -3.67 -20.11 -13.81
C LEU A 110 -4.84 -20.61 -12.97
N THR A 111 -4.58 -20.77 -11.67
CA THR A 111 -5.59 -21.14 -10.68
C THR A 111 -5.47 -20.27 -9.43
N VAL A 112 -6.58 -20.09 -8.72
CA VAL A 112 -6.64 -19.49 -7.38
C VAL A 112 -7.11 -20.57 -6.41
N ARG A 113 -6.47 -20.65 -5.26
CA ARG A 113 -6.91 -21.51 -4.16
C ARG A 113 -7.16 -20.68 -2.92
N PRO A 114 -8.40 -20.30 -2.65
CA PRO A 114 -8.75 -19.62 -1.42
C PRO A 114 -8.43 -20.47 -0.17
N PRO A 115 -8.20 -19.85 0.99
CA PRO A 115 -8.03 -20.56 2.26
C PRO A 115 -9.27 -21.40 2.63
N ASP A 116 -9.07 -22.55 3.26
CA ASP A 116 -10.17 -23.50 3.60
C ASP A 116 -11.30 -22.88 4.44
N ARG A 117 -11.02 -21.84 5.22
CA ARG A 117 -12.04 -21.08 5.96
C ARG A 117 -13.09 -20.39 5.09
N MET A 118 -12.80 -20.18 3.81
CA MET A 118 -13.71 -19.55 2.84
C MET A 118 -14.63 -20.56 2.14
N LYS A 119 -14.61 -21.84 2.52
CA LYS A 119 -15.48 -22.84 1.92
C LYS A 119 -16.96 -22.49 2.10
N GLY A 120 -17.71 -22.49 1.01
CA GLY A 120 -19.10 -22.04 0.94
C GLY A 120 -19.26 -20.53 0.69
N MET A 121 -18.18 -19.74 0.67
CA MET A 121 -18.21 -18.30 0.41
C MET A 121 -18.11 -18.00 -1.09
N ARG A 122 -18.51 -16.79 -1.46
CA ARG A 122 -18.45 -16.25 -2.82
C ARG A 122 -17.09 -15.59 -3.06
N ILE A 123 -16.36 -16.06 -4.05
CA ILE A 123 -15.05 -15.55 -4.42
C ILE A 123 -15.17 -14.84 -5.77
N VAL A 124 -14.68 -13.61 -5.84
CA VAL A 124 -14.56 -12.85 -7.08
C VAL A 124 -13.15 -13.09 -7.64
N VAL A 125 -13.08 -13.58 -8.87
CA VAL A 125 -11.83 -13.86 -9.59
C VAL A 125 -11.90 -13.27 -11.00
N THR A 126 -10.74 -13.11 -11.66
CA THR A 126 -10.65 -12.74 -13.10
C THR A 126 -10.57 -13.99 -13.99
N ASP A 127 -10.49 -13.78 -15.28
CA ASP A 127 -10.16 -14.83 -16.26
C ASP A 127 -8.64 -15.13 -16.34
N GLY A 128 -7.82 -14.50 -15.49
CA GLY A 128 -6.38 -14.68 -15.44
C GLY A 128 -5.60 -13.88 -16.51
N THR A 129 -6.27 -12.96 -17.21
CA THR A 129 -5.60 -12.06 -18.17
C THR A 129 -5.19 -10.72 -17.55
N THR A 130 -5.88 -10.29 -16.51
CA THR A 130 -5.66 -9.04 -15.78
C THR A 130 -5.51 -9.29 -14.27
N LEU A 131 -5.06 -8.28 -13.51
CA LEU A 131 -5.36 -8.23 -12.08
C LEU A 131 -6.88 -8.03 -11.87
N LEU A 132 -7.36 -8.17 -10.62
CA LEU A 132 -8.77 -7.91 -10.28
C LEU A 132 -9.00 -6.44 -9.90
N GLY A 133 -8.03 -5.81 -9.23
CA GLY A 133 -8.14 -4.46 -8.65
C GLY A 133 -8.88 -4.47 -7.31
N ALA A 134 -8.84 -5.57 -6.56
CA ALA A 134 -9.31 -5.60 -5.17
C ALA A 134 -8.48 -4.64 -4.31
N ASP A 135 -7.23 -4.54 -4.59
CA ASP A 135 -6.30 -3.54 -4.14
C ASP A 135 -6.36 -2.31 -5.08
N ASP A 136 -7.01 -1.16 -4.71
CA ASP A 136 -7.76 -1.03 -3.42
C ASP A 136 -9.24 -0.65 -3.68
N LYS A 137 -9.83 -1.11 -4.78
CA LYS A 137 -11.26 -0.87 -5.08
C LYS A 137 -12.20 -1.62 -4.14
N ALA A 138 -11.70 -2.63 -3.40
CA ALA A 138 -12.45 -3.26 -2.32
C ALA A 138 -12.63 -2.27 -1.16
N GLY A 139 -11.56 -1.63 -0.69
CA GLY A 139 -11.63 -0.60 0.33
C GLY A 139 -12.52 0.59 -0.07
N ILE A 140 -12.43 1.05 -1.33
CA ILE A 140 -13.34 2.08 -1.85
C ILE A 140 -14.80 1.62 -1.76
N ALA A 141 -15.10 0.39 -2.21
CA ALA A 141 -16.47 -0.16 -2.19
C ALA A 141 -17.02 -0.27 -0.78
N GLU A 142 -16.19 -0.66 0.17
CA GLU A 142 -16.52 -0.81 1.58
C GLU A 142 -16.80 0.55 2.25
N ILE A 143 -15.94 1.55 2.03
CA ILE A 143 -16.13 2.91 2.54
C ILE A 143 -17.42 3.51 1.97
N CYS A 144 -17.67 3.41 0.66
CA CYS A 144 -18.88 3.94 0.05
C CYS A 144 -20.14 3.23 0.56
N THR A 145 -20.09 1.89 0.74
CA THR A 145 -21.22 1.12 1.29
C THR A 145 -21.45 1.47 2.77
N PHE A 146 -20.38 1.65 3.55
CA PHE A 146 -20.46 2.15 4.91
C PHE A 146 -21.15 3.53 4.98
N CYS A 147 -20.74 4.48 4.13
CA CYS A 147 -21.31 5.82 4.09
C CYS A 147 -22.82 5.80 3.75
N GLU A 148 -23.21 4.98 2.78
CA GLU A 148 -24.62 4.84 2.41
C GLU A 148 -25.43 4.22 3.58
N ARG A 149 -24.95 3.13 4.18
CA ARG A 149 -25.61 2.46 5.29
C ARG A 149 -25.75 3.33 6.53
N ILE A 150 -24.70 4.06 6.92
CA ILE A 150 -24.75 4.90 8.13
C ILE A 150 -25.80 6.00 7.98
N LEU A 151 -25.97 6.55 6.76
CA LEU A 151 -26.98 7.56 6.44
C LEU A 151 -28.41 6.95 6.39
N GLU A 152 -28.60 5.83 5.68
CA GLU A 152 -29.92 5.18 5.58
C GLU A 152 -30.41 4.66 6.94
N GLU A 153 -29.54 4.01 7.71
CA GLU A 153 -29.83 3.46 9.03
C GLU A 153 -29.95 4.57 10.11
N LYS A 154 -29.56 5.83 9.76
CA LYS A 154 -29.52 6.97 10.68
C LYS A 154 -28.76 6.67 11.97
N ARG A 155 -27.63 5.96 11.84
CA ARG A 155 -26.79 5.61 13.00
C ARG A 155 -26.17 6.85 13.61
N PRO A 156 -26.22 7.05 14.92
CA PRO A 156 -25.54 8.16 15.57
C PRO A 156 -24.01 8.03 15.42
N HIS A 157 -23.35 9.08 14.94
CA HIS A 157 -21.90 9.11 14.72
C HIS A 157 -21.31 10.51 14.91
N GLY A 158 -20.02 10.60 15.24
CA GLY A 158 -19.23 11.85 15.15
C GLY A 158 -18.95 12.23 13.69
N PRO A 159 -18.19 13.30 13.45
CA PRO A 159 -17.83 13.69 12.09
C PRO A 159 -17.08 12.55 11.37
N LEU A 160 -17.45 12.27 10.13
CA LEU A 160 -16.76 11.30 9.28
C LEU A 160 -16.06 12.03 8.14
N LYS A 161 -14.79 11.71 7.92
CA LYS A 161 -13.94 12.27 6.88
C LYS A 161 -13.47 11.16 5.96
N ILE A 162 -13.74 11.26 4.70
CA ILE A 162 -13.40 10.27 3.68
C ILE A 162 -12.41 10.89 2.71
N ALA A 163 -11.36 10.16 2.35
CA ALA A 163 -10.49 10.55 1.26
C ALA A 163 -10.17 9.34 0.35
N PHE A 164 -10.06 9.61 -0.95
CA PHE A 164 -9.49 8.67 -1.89
C PHE A 164 -8.28 9.30 -2.55
N THR A 165 -7.14 8.60 -2.51
CA THR A 165 -5.83 9.06 -2.98
C THR A 165 -5.49 8.47 -4.34
N PRO A 166 -4.86 9.21 -5.26
CA PRO A 166 -4.27 8.66 -6.49
C PRO A 166 -2.86 8.13 -6.20
N ASP A 167 -2.28 7.37 -7.12
CA ASP A 167 -0.84 7.09 -7.22
C ASP A 167 -0.18 6.47 -5.95
N GLU A 168 -0.96 5.70 -5.16
CA GLU A 168 -0.44 4.98 -3.99
C GLU A 168 0.61 3.97 -4.42
N GLU A 169 0.32 3.16 -5.44
CA GLU A 169 1.09 2.04 -5.95
C GLU A 169 2.49 2.41 -6.48
N ILE A 170 2.66 3.68 -6.83
CA ILE A 170 3.98 4.26 -7.19
C ILE A 170 4.57 5.08 -6.04
N GLY A 171 3.93 5.01 -4.87
CA GLY A 171 4.40 5.66 -3.66
C GLY A 171 4.20 7.18 -3.62
N GLU A 172 3.27 7.75 -4.37
CA GLU A 172 3.03 9.19 -4.47
C GLU A 172 1.64 9.62 -3.97
N GLY A 173 0.83 8.68 -3.43
CA GLY A 173 -0.55 8.88 -3.03
C GLY A 173 -0.81 10.06 -2.09
N THR A 174 0.11 10.30 -1.17
CA THR A 174 -0.02 11.40 -0.20
C THR A 174 0.70 12.69 -0.60
N LEU A 175 1.31 12.76 -1.80
CA LEU A 175 2.13 13.90 -2.22
C LEU A 175 1.34 15.23 -2.20
N PHE A 176 0.07 15.18 -2.61
CA PHE A 176 -0.83 16.32 -2.65
C PHE A 176 -1.98 16.22 -1.65
N PHE A 177 -1.82 15.41 -0.59
CA PHE A 177 -2.86 15.24 0.42
C PHE A 177 -3.07 16.51 1.23
N ASP A 178 -4.30 17.03 1.23
CA ASP A 178 -4.68 18.23 1.97
C ASP A 178 -5.02 17.90 3.43
N TYR A 179 -3.99 17.79 4.27
CA TYR A 179 -4.13 17.46 5.69
C TYR A 179 -5.06 18.43 6.44
N ALA A 180 -4.94 19.72 6.16
CA ALA A 180 -5.76 20.77 6.80
C ALA A 180 -7.23 20.69 6.37
N GLY A 181 -7.47 20.53 5.07
CA GLY A 181 -8.82 20.42 4.52
C GLY A 181 -9.48 19.07 4.78
N PHE A 182 -8.72 17.99 5.01
CA PHE A 182 -9.25 16.71 5.46
C PHE A 182 -9.82 16.80 6.88
N GLY A 183 -9.13 17.50 7.78
CA GLY A 183 -9.67 17.90 9.07
C GLY A 183 -9.86 16.77 10.09
N ALA A 184 -9.28 15.59 9.88
CA ALA A 184 -9.19 14.52 10.88
C ALA A 184 -7.82 14.53 11.57
N LYS A 185 -7.76 14.13 12.83
CA LYS A 185 -6.50 13.98 13.59
C LYS A 185 -5.92 12.58 13.52
N PHE A 186 -6.68 11.62 13.07
CA PHE A 186 -6.34 10.22 12.85
C PHE A 186 -7.31 9.61 11.82
N ALA A 187 -6.85 8.56 11.17
CA ALA A 187 -7.63 7.86 10.16
C ALA A 187 -7.30 6.37 10.13
N TYR A 188 -7.96 5.63 9.27
CA TYR A 188 -7.59 4.29 8.85
C TYR A 188 -7.56 4.25 7.32
N THR A 189 -6.56 3.59 6.75
CA THR A 189 -6.65 3.14 5.36
C THR A 189 -7.36 1.80 5.31
N LEU A 190 -8.19 1.59 4.29
CA LEU A 190 -8.77 0.29 3.97
C LEU A 190 -7.98 -0.30 2.81
N ASP A 191 -6.76 -0.74 3.10
CA ASP A 191 -5.75 -1.15 2.13
C ASP A 191 -5.00 -2.41 2.62
N GLY A 192 -5.62 -3.13 3.55
CA GLY A 192 -5.09 -4.38 4.09
C GLY A 192 -5.69 -5.61 3.39
N GLY A 193 -5.13 -6.79 3.68
CA GLY A 193 -5.54 -8.05 3.08
C GLY A 193 -6.60 -8.80 3.87
N ALA A 194 -6.20 -9.88 4.54
CA ALA A 194 -7.06 -10.85 5.20
C ALA A 194 -7.95 -10.26 6.27
N ILE A 195 -9.22 -10.69 6.28
CA ILE A 195 -10.23 -10.28 7.28
C ILE A 195 -9.72 -10.43 8.72
N GLY A 196 -9.90 -9.37 9.53
CA GLY A 196 -9.43 -9.30 10.92
C GLY A 196 -8.00 -8.77 11.07
N GLY A 197 -7.29 -8.53 9.97
CA GLY A 197 -5.97 -7.93 9.98
C GLY A 197 -6.02 -6.42 10.29
N ILE A 198 -5.12 -5.97 11.16
CA ILE A 198 -4.76 -4.58 11.29
C ILE A 198 -3.24 -4.47 11.12
N GLU A 199 -2.83 -3.54 10.30
CA GLU A 199 -1.43 -3.34 9.95
C GLU A 199 -1.02 -1.93 10.39
N TYR A 200 -0.12 -1.87 11.34
CA TYR A 200 0.42 -0.62 11.87
C TYR A 200 1.95 -0.64 12.00
N GLU A 201 2.55 -1.62 11.35
CA GLU A 201 3.99 -1.77 11.29
C GLU A 201 4.43 -2.14 9.87
N ASN A 202 5.23 -1.30 9.27
CA ASN A 202 5.78 -1.47 7.93
C ASN A 202 7.30 -1.34 7.93
N PHE A 203 7.97 -1.68 6.83
CA PHE A 203 9.40 -1.46 6.71
C PHE A 203 9.79 0.03 6.82
N HIS A 204 10.95 0.31 7.40
CA HIS A 204 11.76 1.45 6.96
C HIS A 204 12.33 1.15 5.59
N ALA A 205 12.42 2.15 4.74
CA ALA A 205 12.89 2.02 3.37
C ALA A 205 13.89 3.10 3.00
N ALA A 206 14.98 2.68 2.36
CA ALA A 206 15.92 3.56 1.69
C ALA A 206 16.30 2.98 0.33
N ARG A 207 16.70 3.87 -0.58
CA ARG A 207 17.31 3.51 -1.86
C ARG A 207 18.76 3.95 -1.84
N ALA A 208 19.66 3.11 -2.32
CA ALA A 208 21.07 3.40 -2.41
C ALA A 208 21.57 3.18 -3.84
N LYS A 209 22.22 4.20 -4.38
CA LYS A 209 22.91 4.14 -5.67
C LYS A 209 24.40 4.08 -5.43
N VAL A 210 25.06 3.05 -5.93
CA VAL A 210 26.51 2.89 -5.89
C VAL A 210 27.07 3.13 -7.28
N CYS A 211 27.84 4.21 -7.43
CA CYS A 211 28.52 4.57 -8.66
C CYS A 211 29.99 4.18 -8.58
N VAL A 212 30.48 3.52 -9.63
CA VAL A 212 31.87 3.09 -9.73
C VAL A 212 32.53 3.71 -10.97
N SER A 213 33.57 4.52 -10.77
CA SER A 213 34.31 5.15 -11.86
C SER A 213 35.52 4.28 -12.26
N GLY A 214 35.54 3.82 -13.50
CA GLY A 214 36.59 3.00 -14.06
C GLY A 214 37.65 3.78 -14.80
N LEU A 215 38.64 3.09 -15.34
CA LEU A 215 39.65 3.58 -16.24
C LEU A 215 39.88 2.57 -17.36
N SER A 216 39.46 2.95 -18.57
CA SER A 216 39.61 2.08 -19.75
C SER A 216 41.02 2.09 -20.28
N ALA A 217 41.47 0.97 -20.82
CA ALA A 217 42.70 0.83 -21.58
C ALA A 217 42.52 -0.36 -22.58
N HIS A 218 43.39 -0.39 -23.62
CA HIS A 218 43.39 -1.52 -24.56
C HIS A 218 43.66 -2.85 -23.80
N PRO A 219 42.82 -3.89 -23.91
CA PRO A 219 42.97 -5.10 -23.12
C PRO A 219 44.35 -5.75 -23.17
N GLY A 220 44.97 -5.81 -24.34
CA GLY A 220 46.32 -6.37 -24.51
C GLY A 220 47.42 -5.62 -23.78
N GLY A 221 47.20 -4.37 -23.37
CA GLY A 221 48.16 -3.54 -22.64
C GLY A 221 47.61 -3.03 -21.29
N ALA A 222 46.61 -3.68 -20.74
CA ALA A 222 45.80 -3.19 -19.60
C ALA A 222 46.48 -3.35 -18.23
N LYS A 223 47.51 -4.21 -18.10
CA LYS A 223 48.18 -4.49 -16.83
C LYS A 223 48.68 -3.18 -16.17
N GLY A 224 48.19 -2.90 -14.94
CA GLY A 224 48.52 -1.69 -14.18
C GLY A 224 47.98 -0.37 -14.74
N ARG A 225 47.13 -0.43 -15.78
CA ARG A 225 46.56 0.76 -16.47
C ARG A 225 45.05 0.76 -16.47
N MET A 226 44.39 -0.40 -16.56
CA MET A 226 42.94 -0.51 -16.55
C MET A 226 42.42 -0.69 -15.10
N PHE A 227 41.29 -0.04 -14.82
CA PHE A 227 40.45 -0.33 -13.68
C PHE A 227 39.02 -0.53 -14.19
N ASN A 228 38.57 -1.77 -14.25
CA ASN A 228 37.29 -2.12 -14.83
C ASN A 228 36.18 -1.88 -13.78
N ALA A 229 35.29 -0.91 -14.05
CA ALA A 229 34.21 -0.54 -13.16
C ALA A 229 33.21 -1.69 -12.93
N GLN A 230 32.92 -2.52 -13.94
CA GLN A 230 31.99 -3.65 -13.75
C GLN A 230 32.53 -4.69 -12.79
N THR A 231 33.79 -5.10 -12.93
CA THR A 231 34.38 -6.08 -12.01
C THR A 231 34.50 -5.54 -10.59
N ALA A 232 34.81 -4.24 -10.47
CA ALA A 232 34.85 -3.57 -9.19
C ALA A 232 33.44 -3.45 -8.54
N ALA A 233 32.39 -3.22 -9.35
CA ALA A 233 31.01 -3.23 -8.88
C ALA A 233 30.56 -4.62 -8.39
N MET A 234 30.94 -5.70 -9.08
CA MET A 234 30.69 -7.07 -8.60
C MET A 234 31.40 -7.36 -7.28
N GLU A 235 32.64 -6.87 -7.11
CA GLU A 235 33.35 -6.99 -5.84
C GLU A 235 32.65 -6.21 -4.72
N PHE A 236 32.15 -5.00 -4.99
CA PHE A 236 31.34 -4.25 -4.02
C PHE A 236 30.13 -5.07 -3.58
N HIS A 237 29.38 -5.61 -4.53
CA HIS A 237 28.20 -6.45 -4.23
C HIS A 237 28.56 -7.66 -3.36
N SER A 238 29.72 -8.28 -3.60
CA SER A 238 30.18 -9.46 -2.83
C SER A 238 30.53 -9.16 -1.37
N LEU A 239 30.66 -7.89 -0.98
CA LEU A 239 30.89 -7.50 0.42
C LEU A 239 29.58 -7.40 1.23
N LEU A 240 28.41 -7.46 0.59
CA LEU A 240 27.14 -7.46 1.28
C LEU A 240 26.75 -8.87 1.73
N PRO A 241 25.93 -9.01 2.78
CA PRO A 241 25.47 -10.31 3.28
C PRO A 241 24.66 -11.06 2.19
N PRO A 242 25.13 -12.20 1.69
CA PRO A 242 24.48 -12.86 0.54
C PRO A 242 23.12 -13.50 0.87
N ALA A 243 22.82 -13.73 2.15
CA ALA A 243 21.54 -14.27 2.60
C ALA A 243 20.48 -13.18 2.90
N GLU A 244 20.89 -11.91 3.00
CA GLU A 244 19.98 -10.81 3.28
C GLU A 244 19.43 -10.19 2.00
N VAL A 245 18.70 -11.02 1.24
CA VAL A 245 18.04 -10.68 -0.02
C VAL A 245 16.57 -11.07 0.04
N PRO A 246 15.68 -10.47 -0.76
CA PRO A 246 14.25 -10.79 -0.72
C PRO A 246 13.94 -12.28 -0.84
N GLU A 247 14.71 -13.01 -1.66
CA GLU A 247 14.53 -14.44 -1.93
C GLU A 247 14.82 -15.35 -0.71
N HIS A 248 15.53 -14.82 0.29
CA HIS A 248 15.96 -15.58 1.47
C HIS A 248 15.43 -15.02 2.79
N THR A 249 14.61 -13.95 2.76
CA THR A 249 14.12 -13.27 3.96
C THR A 249 12.61 -13.33 4.08
N SER A 250 12.11 -13.44 5.32
CA SER A 250 10.69 -13.50 5.65
C SER A 250 10.40 -12.77 6.97
N GLY A 251 9.10 -12.61 7.32
CA GLY A 251 8.69 -12.00 8.58
C GLY A 251 9.37 -10.64 8.80
N ARG A 252 10.10 -10.51 9.89
CA ARG A 252 10.78 -9.25 10.29
C ARG A 252 12.19 -9.07 9.71
N GLU A 253 12.69 -10.04 8.96
CA GLU A 253 14.03 -9.99 8.40
C GLU A 253 14.15 -8.92 7.31
N GLY A 254 15.14 -8.05 7.43
CA GLY A 254 15.46 -7.01 6.45
C GLY A 254 16.34 -7.52 5.31
N PHE A 255 16.48 -6.73 4.26
CA PHE A 255 17.25 -7.12 3.07
C PHE A 255 17.93 -5.95 2.35
N TYR A 256 18.90 -6.30 1.50
CA TYR A 256 19.45 -5.49 0.41
C TYR A 256 18.98 -6.10 -0.91
N HIS A 257 18.17 -5.40 -1.67
CA HIS A 257 17.72 -5.86 -2.98
C HIS A 257 18.44 -5.10 -4.09
N LEU A 258 19.29 -5.79 -4.85
CA LEU A 258 19.91 -5.25 -6.06
C LEU A 258 18.85 -5.23 -7.18
N CYS A 259 18.24 -4.06 -7.41
CA CYS A 259 17.20 -3.90 -8.44
C CYS A 259 17.77 -3.82 -9.85
N ALA A 260 18.92 -3.17 -10.00
CA ALA A 260 19.56 -2.98 -11.29
C ALA A 260 21.08 -2.89 -11.16
N MET A 261 21.77 -3.40 -12.18
CA MET A 261 23.19 -3.21 -12.38
C MET A 261 23.43 -2.92 -13.85
N LYS A 262 24.10 -1.81 -14.16
CA LYS A 262 24.45 -1.40 -15.52
C LYS A 262 25.83 -0.81 -15.57
N GLY A 263 26.47 -0.83 -16.72
CA GLY A 263 27.76 -0.19 -16.90
C GLY A 263 28.66 -0.83 -17.95
N ASP A 264 29.86 -0.30 -18.03
CA ASP A 264 30.98 -0.75 -18.88
C ASP A 264 32.31 -0.70 -18.13
N VAL A 265 33.45 -0.75 -18.85
CA VAL A 265 34.78 -0.66 -18.24
C VAL A 265 35.00 0.68 -17.54
N SER A 266 34.40 1.77 -18.05
CA SER A 266 34.66 3.14 -17.59
C SER A 266 33.71 3.59 -16.47
N TYR A 267 32.52 3.01 -16.37
CA TYR A 267 31.51 3.34 -15.37
C TYR A 267 30.60 2.15 -15.09
N ALA A 268 30.22 1.98 -13.83
CA ALA A 268 29.17 1.05 -13.45
C ALA A 268 28.28 1.65 -12.34
N GLU A 269 27.05 1.22 -12.30
CA GLU A 269 26.05 1.64 -11.34
C GLU A 269 25.28 0.42 -10.80
N LEU A 270 25.12 0.37 -9.48
CA LEU A 270 24.24 -0.60 -8.81
C LEU A 270 23.16 0.19 -8.06
N ASP A 271 21.93 -0.28 -8.17
CA ASP A 271 20.76 0.32 -7.56
C ASP A 271 20.16 -0.66 -6.54
N TYR A 272 20.13 -0.26 -5.27
CA TYR A 272 19.66 -1.10 -4.17
C TYR A 272 18.44 -0.51 -3.50
N LEU A 273 17.50 -1.39 -3.12
CA LEU A 273 16.50 -1.09 -2.10
C LEU A 273 16.94 -1.72 -0.77
N LEU A 274 16.89 -0.92 0.29
CA LEU A 274 17.13 -1.37 1.67
C LEU A 274 15.79 -1.40 2.40
N ARG A 275 15.51 -2.49 3.09
CA ARG A 275 14.28 -2.69 3.86
C ARG A 275 14.59 -3.33 5.20
N THR A 276 13.96 -2.84 6.27
CA THR A 276 14.00 -3.44 7.61
C THR A 276 12.90 -2.82 8.49
N PHE A 277 12.48 -3.53 9.53
CA PHE A 277 11.50 -3.01 10.51
C PHE A 277 12.13 -2.15 11.62
N ASP A 278 13.44 -2.21 11.76
CA ASP A 278 14.18 -1.56 12.85
C ASP A 278 14.98 -0.36 12.33
N SER A 279 14.88 0.78 13.02
CA SER A 279 15.56 2.01 12.63
C SER A 279 17.08 1.93 12.77
N ASP A 280 17.57 1.25 13.81
CA ASP A 280 19.01 1.13 14.05
C ASP A 280 19.62 0.15 13.04
N ASP A 281 18.89 -0.91 12.68
CA ASP A 281 19.30 -1.82 11.59
C ASP A 281 19.31 -1.09 10.23
N MET A 282 18.38 -0.16 9.97
CA MET A 282 18.42 0.66 8.75
C MET A 282 19.71 1.50 8.70
N GLU A 283 20.08 2.14 9.79
CA GLU A 283 21.34 2.92 9.85
C GLU A 283 22.57 2.01 9.72
N ASN A 284 22.55 0.81 10.30
CA ASN A 284 23.61 -0.17 10.13
C ASN A 284 23.74 -0.62 8.67
N ARG A 285 22.64 -0.84 7.96
CA ARG A 285 22.62 -1.18 6.53
C ARG A 285 23.22 -0.08 5.66
N LYS A 286 22.84 1.16 5.90
CA LYS A 286 23.41 2.33 5.21
C LYS A 286 24.92 2.44 5.47
N ASN A 287 25.32 2.28 6.72
CA ASN A 287 26.73 2.35 7.12
C ASN A 287 27.57 1.21 6.52
N LEU A 288 27.00 0.03 6.31
CA LEU A 288 27.69 -1.07 5.64
C LEU A 288 28.04 -0.71 4.19
N LEU A 289 27.09 -0.12 3.43
CA LEU A 289 27.35 0.31 2.05
C LEU A 289 28.45 1.39 1.98
N LEU A 290 28.39 2.38 2.88
CA LEU A 290 29.40 3.45 2.97
C LEU A 290 30.79 2.87 3.34
N SER A 291 30.81 1.93 4.28
CA SER A 291 32.03 1.25 4.73
C SER A 291 32.65 0.40 3.63
N ALA A 292 31.83 -0.33 2.86
CA ALA A 292 32.29 -1.12 1.71
C ALA A 292 32.93 -0.23 0.64
N ALA A 293 32.30 0.90 0.31
CA ALA A 293 32.88 1.87 -0.63
C ALA A 293 34.21 2.43 -0.12
N SER A 294 34.27 2.84 1.16
CA SER A 294 35.50 3.34 1.78
C SER A 294 36.61 2.30 1.79
N PHE A 295 36.30 1.04 2.12
CA PHE A 295 37.23 -0.07 2.10
C PHE A 295 37.82 -0.27 0.69
N LEU A 296 36.97 -0.32 -0.35
CA LEU A 296 37.41 -0.53 -1.72
C LEU A 296 38.20 0.65 -2.27
N ASN A 297 37.82 1.90 -1.95
CA ASN A 297 38.59 3.08 -2.29
C ASN A 297 40.01 3.01 -1.70
N LYS A 298 40.15 2.59 -0.45
CA LYS A 298 41.46 2.37 0.19
C LYS A 298 42.22 1.22 -0.47
N LYS A 299 41.57 0.09 -0.73
CA LYS A 299 42.17 -1.11 -1.38
C LYS A 299 42.77 -0.72 -2.74
N TYR A 300 42.02 -0.01 -3.54
CA TYR A 300 42.42 0.37 -4.89
C TYR A 300 43.23 1.68 -4.95
N LYS A 301 43.42 2.37 -3.82
CA LYS A 301 44.11 3.66 -3.68
C LYS A 301 43.56 4.71 -4.65
N ARG A 302 42.25 4.75 -4.81
CA ARG A 302 41.53 5.70 -5.66
C ARG A 302 40.10 5.90 -5.20
N GLU A 303 39.53 7.10 -5.37
CA GLU A 303 38.16 7.46 -5.08
C GLU A 303 37.23 7.00 -6.25
N ALA A 304 37.08 5.70 -6.40
CA ALA A 304 36.32 5.10 -7.50
C ALA A 304 34.87 4.84 -7.12
N PHE A 305 34.59 4.56 -5.84
CA PHE A 305 33.26 4.20 -5.35
C PHE A 305 32.61 5.38 -4.64
N ARG A 306 31.41 5.74 -5.07
CA ARG A 306 30.52 6.72 -4.43
C ARG A 306 29.18 6.09 -4.14
N VAL A 307 28.65 6.30 -2.94
CA VAL A 307 27.34 5.84 -2.51
C VAL A 307 26.44 7.03 -2.25
N GLU A 308 25.29 7.05 -2.88
CA GLU A 308 24.21 8.01 -2.64
C GLU A 308 23.04 7.26 -2.00
N ILE A 309 22.53 7.74 -0.86
CA ILE A 309 21.44 7.10 -0.12
C ILE A 309 20.31 8.11 0.07
N ALA A 310 19.10 7.69 -0.22
CA ALA A 310 17.88 8.47 0.01
C ALA A 310 16.86 7.65 0.79
N ASP A 311 16.35 8.21 1.90
CA ASP A 311 15.25 7.62 2.65
C ASP A 311 13.95 7.80 1.86
N GLN A 312 13.14 6.72 1.81
CA GLN A 312 11.87 6.71 1.11
C GLN A 312 10.70 6.89 2.10
N TYR A 313 10.57 5.97 3.04
CA TYR A 313 9.53 6.02 4.07
C TYR A 313 10.03 5.38 5.38
N ARG A 314 9.28 5.61 6.47
CA ARG A 314 9.57 5.09 7.79
C ARG A 314 8.47 4.14 8.26
N ASN A 315 8.80 3.28 9.21
CA ASN A 315 7.85 2.45 9.92
C ASN A 315 6.82 3.33 10.65
N MET A 316 5.53 3.10 10.40
CA MET A 316 4.46 3.89 11.04
C MET A 316 4.23 3.53 12.50
N ARG A 317 4.76 2.40 12.98
CA ARG A 317 4.60 1.93 14.37
C ARG A 317 4.91 3.02 15.39
N GLU A 318 6.01 3.77 15.21
CA GLU A 318 6.42 4.84 16.13
C GLU A 318 5.38 5.96 16.30
N PHE A 319 4.49 6.13 15.30
CA PHE A 319 3.40 7.11 15.33
C PHE A 319 2.12 6.51 15.91
N ILE A 320 1.80 5.27 15.55
CA ILE A 320 0.58 4.58 15.99
C ILE A 320 0.64 4.22 17.47
N GLU A 321 1.80 3.82 18.00
CA GLU A 321 1.98 3.54 19.44
C GLU A 321 1.75 4.76 20.36
N LYS A 322 1.76 5.99 19.82
CA LYS A 322 1.39 7.20 20.54
C LYS A 322 -0.13 7.39 20.67
N VAL A 323 -0.90 6.68 19.89
CA VAL A 323 -2.36 6.71 19.84
C VAL A 323 -2.93 5.28 19.86
N PRO A 324 -2.67 4.50 20.90
CA PRO A 324 -2.96 3.06 20.95
C PRO A 324 -4.44 2.74 20.81
N PHE A 325 -5.32 3.68 21.16
CA PHE A 325 -6.76 3.53 20.98
C PHE A 325 -7.17 3.22 19.53
N LEU A 326 -6.39 3.61 18.51
CA LEU A 326 -6.72 3.28 17.12
C LEU A 326 -6.72 1.76 16.90
N THR A 327 -5.70 1.05 17.40
CA THR A 327 -5.64 -0.41 17.30
C THR A 327 -6.67 -1.08 18.22
N GLU A 328 -6.87 -0.56 19.43
CA GLU A 328 -7.82 -1.07 20.41
C GLU A 328 -9.27 -0.96 19.90
N TYR A 329 -9.67 0.19 19.33
CA TYR A 329 -11.00 0.41 18.79
C TYR A 329 -11.27 -0.45 17.54
N ALA A 330 -10.27 -0.59 16.67
CA ALA A 330 -10.37 -1.49 15.52
C ALA A 330 -10.56 -2.95 15.97
N PHE A 331 -9.80 -3.41 16.98
CA PHE A 331 -9.97 -4.74 17.54
C PHE A 331 -11.34 -4.94 18.18
N GLU A 332 -11.86 -3.95 18.88
CA GLU A 332 -13.21 -4.02 19.45
C GLU A 332 -14.27 -4.08 18.35
N ALA A 333 -14.15 -3.25 17.31
CA ALA A 333 -15.07 -3.25 16.17
C ALA A 333 -15.09 -4.58 15.41
N MET A 334 -13.92 -5.20 15.20
CA MET A 334 -13.78 -6.53 14.59
C MET A 334 -14.46 -7.61 15.44
N LYS A 335 -14.20 -7.63 16.76
CA LYS A 335 -14.85 -8.57 17.68
C LYS A 335 -16.38 -8.43 17.69
N ARG A 336 -16.91 -7.19 17.63
CA ARG A 336 -18.35 -6.93 17.51
C ARG A 336 -18.94 -7.44 16.20
N ALA A 337 -18.14 -7.51 15.14
CA ALA A 337 -18.51 -8.12 13.86
C ALA A 337 -18.36 -9.65 13.84
N GLY A 338 -17.96 -10.28 14.95
CA GLY A 338 -17.69 -11.71 15.02
C GLY A 338 -16.36 -12.13 14.37
N VAL A 339 -15.48 -11.17 14.07
CA VAL A 339 -14.19 -11.37 13.44
C VAL A 339 -13.08 -11.41 14.49
N THR A 340 -12.21 -12.41 14.42
CA THR A 340 -11.04 -12.50 15.31
C THR A 340 -9.94 -11.55 14.82
N PRO A 341 -9.56 -10.51 15.61
CA PRO A 341 -8.54 -9.59 15.20
C PRO A 341 -7.13 -10.17 15.34
N PHE A 342 -6.24 -9.77 14.46
CA PHE A 342 -4.80 -10.04 14.54
C PHE A 342 -4.00 -8.88 13.93
N THR A 343 -2.70 -8.84 14.20
CA THR A 343 -1.79 -7.88 13.58
C THR A 343 -0.96 -8.56 12.50
N SER A 344 -0.73 -7.89 11.38
CA SER A 344 0.18 -8.31 10.33
C SER A 344 1.23 -7.24 10.03
N LEU A 345 2.29 -7.67 9.35
CA LEU A 345 3.43 -6.83 8.99
C LEU A 345 3.37 -6.48 7.51
N ILE A 346 3.58 -5.21 7.18
CA ILE A 346 3.71 -4.76 5.79
C ILE A 346 5.20 -4.79 5.41
N ARG A 347 5.60 -5.68 4.51
CA ARG A 347 6.96 -5.74 3.97
C ARG A 347 7.20 -4.76 2.82
N GLY A 348 6.49 -3.65 2.83
CA GLY A 348 6.51 -2.58 1.84
C GLY A 348 6.21 -1.22 2.45
N GLY A 349 5.78 -0.29 1.62
CA GLY A 349 5.22 1.00 2.01
C GLY A 349 3.69 0.98 1.90
N THR A 350 3.04 2.04 2.37
CA THR A 350 1.60 2.29 2.25
C THR A 350 1.35 3.78 2.48
N ASP A 351 0.26 4.30 1.96
CA ASP A 351 -0.18 5.66 2.26
C ASP A 351 -0.33 5.88 3.76
N GLY A 352 -0.82 4.89 4.52
CA GLY A 352 -0.92 4.94 5.98
C GLY A 352 0.40 5.28 6.68
N ALA A 353 1.53 4.76 6.18
CA ALA A 353 2.85 5.06 6.73
C ALA A 353 3.27 6.51 6.48
N LYS A 354 3.00 7.04 5.27
CA LYS A 354 3.31 8.42 4.91
C LYS A 354 2.41 9.42 5.62
N LEU A 355 1.10 9.11 5.69
CA LEU A 355 0.12 9.89 6.46
C LEU A 355 0.52 9.99 7.93
N SER A 356 0.89 8.85 8.55
CA SER A 356 1.33 8.79 9.94
C SER A 356 2.57 9.64 10.20
N ARG A 357 3.58 9.56 9.32
CA ARG A 357 4.79 10.39 9.40
C ARG A 357 4.48 11.88 9.32
N ASN A 358 3.49 12.26 8.51
CA ASN A 358 3.09 13.64 8.30
C ASN A 358 2.07 14.16 9.32
N GLY A 359 1.84 13.43 10.41
CA GLY A 359 1.03 13.86 11.56
C GLY A 359 -0.43 13.41 11.54
N LEU A 360 -0.80 12.48 10.64
CA LEU A 360 -2.09 11.81 10.62
C LEU A 360 -1.91 10.32 10.89
N PRO A 361 -1.87 9.85 12.16
CA PRO A 361 -1.77 8.43 12.48
C PRO A 361 -2.85 7.63 11.76
N CYS A 362 -2.43 6.64 10.95
CA CYS A 362 -3.31 5.97 10.01
C CYS A 362 -2.88 4.50 9.79
N PRO A 363 -3.32 3.54 10.65
CA PRO A 363 -3.09 2.12 10.42
C PRO A 363 -3.99 1.60 9.30
N ASN A 364 -3.58 0.48 8.65
CA ASN A 364 -4.39 -0.18 7.63
C ASN A 364 -5.38 -1.17 8.27
N LEU A 365 -6.60 -1.21 7.75
CA LEU A 365 -7.61 -2.23 8.01
C LEU A 365 -7.72 -3.19 6.84
N CYS A 366 -8.17 -4.41 7.13
CA CYS A 366 -8.43 -5.45 6.14
C CYS A 366 -9.56 -5.09 5.16
N THR A 367 -9.50 -5.65 3.95
CA THR A 367 -10.51 -5.50 2.90
C THR A 367 -11.12 -6.83 2.44
N GLY A 368 -10.51 -7.99 2.78
CA GLY A 368 -10.90 -9.27 2.20
C GLY A 368 -10.43 -9.46 0.75
N GLY A 369 -9.46 -8.65 0.29
CA GLY A 369 -8.70 -8.81 -0.94
C GLY A 369 -7.45 -9.67 -0.74
N TYR A 370 -7.03 -10.41 -1.76
CA TYR A 370 -5.91 -11.36 -1.69
C TYR A 370 -5.15 -11.43 -3.00
N GLY A 371 -3.83 -11.63 -2.90
CA GLY A 371 -2.98 -11.84 -4.08
C GLY A 371 -2.82 -10.59 -4.93
N ALA A 372 -2.82 -9.41 -4.31
CA ALA A 372 -2.59 -8.12 -4.94
C ALA A 372 -1.41 -8.15 -5.93
N HIS A 373 -1.42 -7.24 -6.92
CA HIS A 373 -0.38 -7.08 -7.96
C HIS A 373 -0.19 -8.32 -8.84
N SER A 374 -1.18 -9.22 -8.92
CA SER A 374 -1.06 -10.46 -9.70
C SER A 374 -2.32 -10.80 -10.50
N ARG A 375 -2.18 -11.68 -11.50
CA ARG A 375 -3.31 -12.23 -12.25
C ARG A 375 -4.13 -13.27 -11.47
N THR A 376 -3.66 -13.64 -10.28
CA THR A 376 -4.34 -14.55 -9.35
C THR A 376 -4.98 -13.80 -8.17
N GLU A 377 -5.11 -12.49 -8.28
CA GLU A 377 -5.81 -11.65 -7.32
C GLU A 377 -7.29 -12.06 -7.22
N PHE A 378 -7.82 -12.09 -6.00
CA PHE A 378 -9.22 -12.40 -5.74
C PHE A 378 -9.76 -11.64 -4.52
N ALA A 379 -11.07 -11.53 -4.40
CA ALA A 379 -11.74 -10.96 -3.23
C ALA A 379 -12.82 -11.91 -2.71
N CYS A 380 -13.04 -11.92 -1.39
CA CYS A 380 -14.10 -12.69 -0.75
C CYS A 380 -15.28 -11.77 -0.39
N VAL A 381 -16.45 -12.04 -0.95
CA VAL A 381 -17.63 -11.19 -0.80
C VAL A 381 -18.08 -11.09 0.65
N GLU A 382 -18.14 -12.21 1.36
CA GLU A 382 -18.58 -12.26 2.78
C GLU A 382 -17.58 -11.55 3.70
N GLU A 383 -16.28 -11.54 3.33
CA GLU A 383 -15.28 -10.79 4.08
C GLU A 383 -15.42 -9.28 3.81
N MET A 384 -15.67 -8.85 2.57
CA MET A 384 -15.99 -7.44 2.25
C MET A 384 -17.26 -6.97 2.98
N GLU A 385 -18.32 -7.80 3.04
CA GLU A 385 -19.53 -7.51 3.82
C GLU A 385 -19.21 -7.36 5.33
N SER A 386 -18.29 -8.19 5.83
CA SER A 386 -17.81 -8.10 7.22
C SER A 386 -16.98 -6.84 7.46
N CYS A 387 -16.16 -6.39 6.48
CA CYS A 387 -15.43 -5.13 6.58
C CYS A 387 -16.37 -3.92 6.68
N VAL A 388 -17.44 -3.89 5.89
CA VAL A 388 -18.49 -2.85 6.04
C VAL A 388 -19.08 -2.87 7.45
N GLN A 389 -19.35 -4.07 8.01
CA GLN A 389 -19.86 -4.19 9.38
C GLN A 389 -18.82 -3.73 10.43
N ILE A 390 -17.54 -4.01 10.21
CA ILE A 390 -16.44 -3.53 11.06
C ILE A 390 -16.43 -1.99 11.07
N LEU A 391 -16.56 -1.33 9.92
CA LEU A 391 -16.61 0.13 9.84
C LEU A 391 -17.80 0.73 10.59
N LEU A 392 -18.98 0.13 10.48
CA LEU A 392 -20.15 0.55 11.24
C LEU A 392 -19.94 0.42 12.76
N ASN A 393 -19.38 -0.72 13.19
CA ASN A 393 -19.03 -0.94 14.59
C ASN A 393 -17.93 0.01 15.06
N LEU A 394 -16.97 0.35 14.19
CA LEU A 394 -15.88 1.30 14.48
C LEU A 394 -16.45 2.71 14.77
N ALA A 395 -17.40 3.17 13.97
CA ALA A 395 -18.10 4.44 14.22
C ALA A 395 -18.84 4.42 15.57
N ASP A 396 -19.49 3.30 15.92
CA ASP A 396 -20.14 3.14 17.24
C ASP A 396 -19.11 3.15 18.38
N VAL A 397 -17.97 2.43 18.23
CA VAL A 397 -16.89 2.38 19.22
C VAL A 397 -16.31 3.78 19.47
N PHE A 398 -15.99 4.51 18.39
CA PHE A 398 -15.51 5.89 18.49
C PHE A 398 -16.49 6.77 19.26
N ARG A 399 -17.80 6.71 18.96
CA ARG A 399 -18.83 7.46 19.66
C ARG A 399 -18.91 7.09 21.14
N GLU A 400 -18.91 5.81 21.47
CA GLU A 400 -19.09 5.30 22.84
C GLU A 400 -17.90 5.67 23.75
N HIS A 401 -16.67 5.57 23.25
CA HIS A 401 -15.49 5.90 24.03
C HIS A 401 -15.30 7.40 24.19
N ALA A 402 -15.60 8.20 23.17
CA ALA A 402 -15.46 9.65 23.25
C ALA A 402 -16.53 10.32 24.14
N VAL A 403 -17.72 9.73 24.29
CA VAL A 403 -18.74 10.21 25.24
C VAL A 403 -18.38 9.92 26.69
N ARG A 404 -17.48 8.94 26.95
CA ARG A 404 -17.03 8.55 28.29
C ARG A 404 -15.77 9.29 28.76
N ALA A 405 -15.06 9.96 27.86
CA ALA A 405 -13.86 10.75 28.15
C ALA A 405 -14.17 12.23 28.38
#